data_be10ba0884ccf7b3db253e0f6f79b76a
#
_entry.id   be10ba0884ccf7b3db253e0f6f79b76a
#
_cell.length_a   1.000
_cell.length_b   1.000
_cell.length_c   1.000
_cell.angle_alpha   90.00
_cell.angle_beta   90.00
_cell.angle_gamma   90.00
#
_symmetry.space_group_name_H-M   'P 1'
#
loop_
_entity.id
_entity.type
_entity.pdbx_description
1 polymer ?
#
loop_
_entity_poly.entity_id
_entity_poly.type
_entity_poly.pdbx_seq_one_letter_code
_entity_poly.pdbx_strand_id
1 'polypeptide(L)'
;FASMYFPSDKSYEDDFDFFKFPSESNKNAMVGIGDSLVILNPSNKSLDVFRALVDDNFGQIWISKSDSTFISGNKNSNIEQIENNMLLKETLFVRNALNEDLFRYDASELMERRIGADHLLYALKKYISLGSEFISEITEELDSKY
;
A
#
# COMPACT_ATOMS: atom_id res chain seq x y z
N PHE A 1 -2.23 -5.63 -4.05
CA PHE A 1 -2.10 -5.51 -5.53
C PHE A 1 -1.26 -6.61 -6.17
N ALA A 2 -0.50 -7.41 -5.42
CA ALA A 2 0.31 -8.48 -5.99
C ALA A 2 -0.54 -9.49 -6.78
N SER A 3 -1.74 -9.79 -6.31
CA SER A 3 -2.70 -10.68 -6.98
C SER A 3 -3.03 -10.30 -8.42
N MET A 4 -2.94 -9.02 -8.79
CA MET A 4 -3.16 -8.56 -10.16
C MET A 4 -2.07 -9.00 -11.14
N TYR A 5 -0.92 -9.40 -10.64
CA TYR A 5 0.25 -9.80 -11.45
C TYR A 5 0.46 -11.31 -11.50
N PHE A 6 -0.32 -12.07 -10.74
CA PHE A 6 -0.24 -13.53 -10.82
C PHE A 6 -1.04 -14.06 -12.01
N PRO A 7 -0.55 -15.10 -12.68
CA PRO A 7 -1.32 -15.79 -13.71
C PRO A 7 -2.66 -16.27 -13.18
N SER A 8 -3.70 -16.19 -14.00
CA SER A 8 -5.07 -16.56 -13.61
C SER A 8 -5.27 -18.05 -13.31
N ASP A 9 -4.31 -18.88 -13.71
CA ASP A 9 -4.27 -20.33 -13.41
C ASP A 9 -3.54 -20.65 -12.10
N LYS A 10 -3.11 -19.63 -11.35
CA LYS A 10 -2.43 -19.75 -10.05
C LYS A 10 -3.36 -19.37 -8.92
N SER A 11 -3.33 -20.15 -7.84
CA SER A 11 -4.14 -19.95 -6.64
C SER A 11 -3.29 -19.63 -5.42
N TYR A 12 -3.87 -18.82 -4.55
CA TYR A 12 -3.30 -18.53 -3.25
C TYR A 12 -3.29 -19.80 -2.39
N GLU A 13 -2.27 -20.00 -1.60
CA GLU A 13 -1.96 -21.15 -0.73
C GLU A 13 -1.46 -22.41 -1.47
N ASP A 14 -1.92 -22.67 -2.70
CA ASP A 14 -1.47 -23.83 -3.47
C ASP A 14 -0.20 -23.52 -4.28
N ASP A 15 -0.19 -22.40 -5.00
CA ASP A 15 0.90 -22.03 -5.90
C ASP A 15 1.81 -20.94 -5.35
N PHE A 16 1.26 -20.05 -4.51
CA PHE A 16 1.99 -18.95 -3.92
C PHE A 16 1.43 -18.54 -2.56
N ASP A 17 2.27 -17.90 -1.78
CA ASP A 17 1.92 -17.24 -0.53
C ASP A 17 2.76 -15.97 -0.36
N PHE A 18 2.46 -15.17 0.63
CA PHE A 18 3.23 -13.98 0.98
C PHE A 18 3.55 -13.94 2.47
N PHE A 19 4.64 -13.30 2.79
CA PHE A 19 5.15 -13.18 4.15
C PHE A 19 5.74 -11.78 4.38
N LYS A 20 5.90 -11.42 5.65
CA LYS A 20 6.58 -10.16 6.00
C LYS A 20 8.02 -10.19 5.50
N PHE A 21 8.46 -9.11 4.87
CA PHE A 21 9.85 -8.98 4.43
C PHE A 21 10.78 -9.12 5.65
N PRO A 22 11.81 -9.98 5.60
CA PRO A 22 12.74 -10.15 6.70
C PRO A 22 13.45 -8.85 7.05
N SER A 23 13.58 -8.57 8.34
CA SER A 23 14.31 -7.40 8.85
C SER A 23 15.33 -7.84 9.88
N GLU A 24 16.52 -7.27 9.82
CA GLU A 24 17.59 -7.50 10.82
C GLU A 24 17.25 -6.93 12.20
N SER A 25 16.38 -5.92 12.24
CA SER A 25 15.84 -5.40 13.49
C SER A 25 14.49 -6.08 13.78
N ASN A 26 14.21 -6.35 15.06
CA ASN A 26 12.91 -6.87 15.47
C ASN A 26 11.71 -5.96 15.17
N LYS A 27 11.94 -4.83 14.49
CA LYS A 27 10.94 -3.90 14.02
C LYS A 27 10.64 -4.15 12.54
N ASN A 28 9.80 -5.10 12.26
CA ASN A 28 9.31 -5.43 10.91
C ASN A 28 8.36 -4.34 10.40
N ALA A 29 8.89 -3.20 10.01
CA ALA A 29 8.08 -2.15 9.40
C ALA A 29 7.42 -2.66 8.11
N MET A 30 6.16 -2.30 7.91
CA MET A 30 5.43 -2.51 6.67
C MET A 30 5.38 -1.20 5.91
N VAL A 31 5.83 -1.21 4.67
CA VAL A 31 5.68 -0.07 3.75
C VAL A 31 4.42 -0.29 2.93
N GLY A 32 3.61 0.73 2.80
CA GLY A 32 2.39 0.68 2.01
C GLY A 32 1.93 2.05 1.55
N ILE A 33 0.99 2.03 0.65
CA ILE A 33 0.26 3.19 0.13
C ILE A 33 -1.21 3.05 0.47
N GLY A 34 -1.90 4.18 0.57
CA GLY A 34 -3.35 4.21 0.77
C GLY A 34 -3.98 5.27 -0.10
N ASP A 35 -5.12 4.94 -0.70
CA ASP A 35 -5.92 5.93 -1.40
C ASP A 35 -6.51 6.92 -0.41
N SER A 36 -6.39 8.21 -0.72
CA SER A 36 -6.90 9.30 0.11
C SER A 36 -8.09 9.98 -0.54
N LEU A 37 -9.13 10.20 0.25
CA LEU A 37 -10.30 10.94 -0.18
C LEU A 37 -10.18 12.41 0.25
N VAL A 38 -10.25 13.34 -0.71
CA VAL A 38 -10.13 14.76 -0.47
C VAL A 38 -11.35 15.50 -1.02
N ILE A 39 -11.94 16.40 -0.23
CA ILE A 39 -13.02 17.27 -0.66
C ILE A 39 -12.40 18.59 -1.16
N LEU A 40 -12.39 18.80 -2.47
CA LEU A 40 -11.85 20.01 -3.08
C LEU A 40 -12.82 21.18 -3.00
N ASN A 41 -14.12 20.93 -3.06
CA ASN A 41 -15.17 21.98 -2.96
C ASN A 41 -16.24 21.51 -1.98
N PRO A 42 -16.22 21.98 -0.72
CA PRO A 42 -17.16 21.58 0.29
C PRO A 42 -18.56 22.15 -0.01
N SER A 43 -19.49 21.27 -0.28
CA SER A 43 -20.92 21.54 -0.39
C SER A 43 -21.68 20.51 0.43
N ASN A 44 -22.95 20.74 0.75
CA ASN A 44 -23.74 19.73 1.46
C ASN A 44 -23.74 18.39 0.72
N LYS A 45 -23.87 18.40 -0.61
CA LYS A 45 -23.87 17.18 -1.42
C LYS A 45 -22.51 16.45 -1.36
N SER A 46 -21.39 17.17 -1.48
CA SER A 46 -20.06 16.55 -1.40
C SER A 46 -19.76 16.02 -0.01
N LEU A 47 -20.23 16.68 1.03
CA LEU A 47 -20.13 16.21 2.41
C LEU A 47 -20.97 14.95 2.66
N ASP A 48 -22.17 14.86 2.09
CA ASP A 48 -23.04 13.68 2.21
C ASP A 48 -22.40 12.47 1.50
N VAL A 49 -21.83 12.66 0.31
CA VAL A 49 -21.07 11.61 -0.38
C VAL A 49 -19.84 11.20 0.44
N PHE A 50 -19.10 12.16 0.97
CA PHE A 50 -17.93 11.86 1.81
C PHE A 50 -18.33 11.04 3.03
N ARG A 51 -19.38 11.43 3.74
CA ARG A 51 -19.88 10.68 4.91
C ARG A 51 -20.27 9.26 4.56
N ALA A 52 -20.95 9.05 3.40
CA ALA A 52 -21.31 7.73 2.94
C ALA A 52 -20.08 6.86 2.63
N LEU A 53 -19.02 7.44 2.04
CA LEU A 53 -17.79 6.72 1.69
C LEU A 53 -16.93 6.36 2.91
N VAL A 54 -16.99 7.15 4.00
CA VAL A 54 -16.25 6.87 5.24
C VAL A 54 -17.10 6.11 6.29
N ASP A 55 -18.35 5.80 5.95
CA ASP A 55 -19.22 5.00 6.80
C ASP A 55 -18.71 3.56 6.93
N ASP A 56 -18.85 3.01 8.13
CA ASP A 56 -18.40 1.64 8.43
C ASP A 56 -19.01 0.60 7.47
N ASN A 57 -20.28 0.79 7.06
CA ASN A 57 -20.96 -0.13 6.17
C ASN A 57 -20.41 -0.12 4.74
N PHE A 58 -19.95 1.02 4.23
CA PHE A 58 -19.40 1.09 2.88
C PHE A 58 -18.18 0.19 2.72
N GLY A 59 -17.20 0.35 3.60
CA GLY A 59 -16.01 -0.50 3.61
C GLY A 59 -16.35 -1.98 3.78
N GLN A 60 -17.33 -2.29 4.64
CA GLN A 60 -17.77 -3.65 4.92
C GLN A 60 -18.37 -4.33 3.68
N ILE A 61 -19.27 -3.65 2.95
CA ILE A 61 -19.84 -4.18 1.72
C ILE A 61 -18.77 -4.53 0.70
N TRP A 62 -17.74 -3.72 0.63
CA TRP A 62 -16.66 -3.92 -0.35
C TRP A 62 -15.77 -5.11 -0.01
N ILE A 63 -15.29 -5.20 1.23
CA ILE A 63 -14.39 -6.28 1.66
C ILE A 63 -15.07 -7.65 1.72
N SER A 64 -16.41 -7.71 1.85
CA SER A 64 -17.17 -8.96 1.90
C SER A 64 -17.43 -9.59 0.53
N LYS A 65 -16.97 -8.97 -0.57
CA LYS A 65 -17.06 -9.58 -1.90
C LYS A 65 -15.96 -10.61 -2.10
N SER A 66 -16.30 -11.78 -2.61
CA SER A 66 -15.36 -12.89 -2.84
C SER A 66 -14.23 -12.56 -3.80
N ASP A 67 -14.44 -11.63 -4.73
CA ASP A 67 -13.47 -11.13 -5.69
C ASP A 67 -12.80 -9.81 -5.26
N SER A 68 -13.04 -9.37 -4.03
CA SER A 68 -12.47 -8.12 -3.53
C SER A 68 -10.96 -8.22 -3.36
N THR A 69 -10.28 -7.15 -3.77
CA THR A 69 -8.87 -6.89 -3.48
C THR A 69 -8.70 -5.64 -2.61
N PHE A 70 -9.81 -5.12 -2.09
CA PHE A 70 -9.85 -3.88 -1.32
C PHE A 70 -9.56 -4.14 0.16
N ILE A 71 -8.51 -3.52 0.69
CA ILE A 71 -8.24 -3.49 2.13
C ILE A 71 -8.86 -2.22 2.69
N SER A 72 -9.82 -2.36 3.59
CA SER A 72 -10.46 -1.23 4.23
C SER A 72 -9.50 -0.51 5.17
N GLY A 73 -9.40 0.81 5.03
CA GLY A 73 -8.73 1.68 6.01
C GLY A 73 -9.49 1.82 7.33
N ASN A 74 -10.72 1.34 7.40
CA ASN A 74 -11.54 1.38 8.60
C ASN A 74 -11.18 0.23 9.55
N LYS A 75 -10.61 0.57 10.71
CA LYS A 75 -10.25 -0.40 11.75
C LYS A 75 -11.44 -1.15 12.37
N ASN A 76 -12.67 -0.62 12.22
CA ASN A 76 -13.88 -1.24 12.75
C ASN A 76 -14.51 -2.26 11.77
N SER A 77 -13.99 -2.40 10.53
CA SER A 77 -14.51 -3.38 9.59
C SER A 77 -14.46 -4.79 10.18
N ASN A 78 -15.53 -5.55 10.02
CA ASN A 78 -15.58 -6.94 10.47
C ASN A 78 -14.83 -7.86 9.52
N ILE A 79 -13.67 -8.33 9.94
CA ILE A 79 -12.81 -9.24 9.15
C ILE A 79 -13.40 -10.65 9.00
N GLU A 80 -14.31 -11.06 9.88
CA GLU A 80 -14.95 -12.39 9.80
C GLU A 80 -15.83 -12.55 8.55
N GLN A 81 -16.17 -11.43 7.89
CA GLN A 81 -16.95 -11.41 6.65
C GLN A 81 -16.06 -11.40 5.39
N ILE A 82 -14.75 -11.48 5.54
CA ILE A 82 -13.83 -11.59 4.40
C ILE A 82 -13.76 -13.06 3.97
N GLU A 83 -14.38 -13.36 2.83
CA GLU A 83 -14.40 -14.71 2.25
C GLU A 83 -13.10 -15.06 1.51
N ASN A 84 -12.39 -14.04 1.02
CA ASN A 84 -11.12 -14.23 0.31
C ASN A 84 -9.97 -14.39 1.30
N ASN A 85 -9.39 -15.59 1.39
CA ASN A 85 -8.32 -15.92 2.33
C ASN A 85 -7.07 -15.05 2.16
N MET A 86 -6.71 -14.73 0.92
CA MET A 86 -5.57 -13.84 0.64
C MET A 86 -5.84 -12.43 1.18
N LEU A 87 -7.02 -11.87 0.88
CA LEU A 87 -7.43 -10.56 1.38
C LEU A 87 -7.48 -10.53 2.92
N LEU A 88 -7.96 -11.61 3.54
CA LEU A 88 -7.99 -11.74 5.00
C LEU A 88 -6.58 -11.65 5.57
N LYS A 89 -5.64 -12.41 5.04
CA LYS A 89 -4.24 -12.41 5.48
C LYS A 89 -3.58 -11.04 5.29
N GLU A 90 -3.77 -10.41 4.11
CA GLU A 90 -3.29 -9.05 3.84
C GLU A 90 -3.88 -8.03 4.83
N THR A 91 -5.18 -8.09 5.08
CA THR A 91 -5.88 -7.21 6.03
C THR A 91 -5.31 -7.35 7.44
N LEU A 92 -5.06 -8.58 7.88
CA LEU A 92 -4.47 -8.85 9.19
C LEU A 92 -3.05 -8.29 9.29
N PHE A 93 -2.23 -8.41 8.25
CA PHE A 93 -0.88 -7.84 8.23
C PHE A 93 -0.91 -6.31 8.34
N VAL A 94 -1.77 -5.64 7.58
CA VAL A 94 -1.92 -4.19 7.63
C VAL A 94 -2.40 -3.73 9.00
N ARG A 95 -3.44 -4.36 9.56
CA ARG A 95 -3.97 -4.03 10.89
C ARG A 95 -2.93 -4.21 12.00
N ASN A 96 -2.19 -5.31 11.98
CA ASN A 96 -1.15 -5.53 12.96
C ASN A 96 -0.05 -4.47 12.85
N ALA A 97 0.38 -4.12 11.64
CA ALA A 97 1.37 -3.08 11.43
C ALA A 97 0.90 -1.70 11.90
N LEU A 98 -0.37 -1.37 11.70
CA LEU A 98 -0.98 -0.12 12.20
C LEU A 98 -1.07 -0.10 13.73
N ASN A 99 -1.49 -1.20 14.34
CA ASN A 99 -1.62 -1.31 15.80
C ASN A 99 -0.27 -1.25 16.53
N GLU A 100 0.79 -1.75 15.90
CA GLU A 100 2.14 -1.78 16.46
C GLU A 100 2.99 -0.56 16.06
N ASP A 101 2.39 0.44 15.41
CA ASP A 101 3.09 1.60 14.83
C ASP A 101 4.26 1.21 13.89
N LEU A 102 4.08 0.14 13.16
CA LEU A 102 5.05 -0.38 12.19
C LEU A 102 4.72 -0.02 10.74
N PHE A 103 3.55 0.53 10.48
CA PHE A 103 3.16 0.98 9.15
C PHE A 103 3.89 2.27 8.78
N ARG A 104 4.47 2.29 7.58
CA ARG A 104 5.13 3.47 7.01
C ARG A 104 4.61 3.70 5.59
N TYR A 105 4.35 4.94 5.28
CA TYR A 105 4.02 5.30 3.89
C TYR A 105 5.25 5.13 3.01
N ASP A 106 5.00 4.75 1.75
CA ASP A 106 6.05 4.73 0.74
C ASP A 106 6.66 6.12 0.61
N ALA A 107 7.98 6.20 0.66
CA ALA A 107 8.69 7.48 0.60
C ALA A 107 8.38 8.25 -0.69
N SER A 108 8.18 7.56 -1.81
CA SER A 108 7.84 8.17 -3.08
C SER A 108 6.51 8.92 -3.05
N GLU A 109 5.55 8.46 -2.23
CA GLU A 109 4.24 9.10 -2.05
C GLU A 109 4.31 10.37 -1.17
N LEU A 110 5.37 10.49 -0.36
CA LEU A 110 5.60 11.65 0.50
C LEU A 110 6.42 12.75 -0.18
N MET A 111 6.96 12.46 -1.34
CA MET A 111 7.79 13.38 -2.13
C MET A 111 6.96 14.11 -3.18
N GLU A 112 7.47 15.25 -3.66
CA GLU A 112 6.94 15.86 -4.88
C GLU A 112 6.96 14.82 -6.02
N ARG A 113 5.86 14.72 -6.79
CA ARG A 113 5.68 13.69 -7.82
C ARG A 113 6.88 13.53 -8.74
N ARG A 114 7.46 14.64 -9.19
CA ARG A 114 8.64 14.62 -10.08
C ARG A 114 9.81 13.91 -9.44
N ILE A 115 10.00 14.08 -8.14
CA ILE A 115 11.12 13.49 -7.40
C ILE A 115 10.82 12.04 -7.07
N GLY A 116 9.67 11.76 -6.46
CA GLY A 116 9.30 10.42 -6.03
C GLY A 116 9.06 9.44 -7.19
N ALA A 117 8.29 9.85 -8.21
CA ALA A 117 7.95 8.95 -9.31
C ALA A 117 9.04 8.89 -10.40
N ASP A 118 9.62 10.05 -10.77
CA ASP A 118 10.50 10.08 -11.92
C ASP A 118 11.98 9.91 -11.52
N HIS A 119 12.49 10.72 -10.58
CA HIS A 119 13.92 10.71 -10.25
C HIS A 119 14.31 9.59 -9.30
N LEU A 120 13.57 9.37 -8.21
CA LEU A 120 13.89 8.31 -7.24
C LEU A 120 13.81 6.93 -7.91
N LEU A 121 12.76 6.67 -8.68
CA LEU A 121 12.61 5.39 -9.37
C LEU A 121 13.71 5.16 -10.42
N TYR A 122 14.11 6.21 -11.13
CA TYR A 122 15.23 6.15 -12.06
C TYR A 122 16.55 5.87 -11.34
N ALA A 123 16.82 6.56 -10.22
CA ALA A 123 18.00 6.34 -9.40
C ALA A 123 18.08 4.91 -8.85
N LEU A 124 16.96 4.36 -8.38
CA LEU A 124 16.88 2.97 -7.92
C LEU A 124 17.17 1.97 -9.05
N LYS A 125 16.61 2.18 -10.24
CA LYS A 125 16.91 1.34 -11.41
C LYS A 125 18.39 1.40 -11.79
N LYS A 126 18.98 2.59 -11.77
CA LYS A 126 20.39 2.80 -12.04
C LYS A 126 21.27 2.07 -11.02
N TYR A 127 20.95 2.19 -9.72
CA TYR A 127 21.62 1.47 -8.64
C TYR A 127 21.57 -0.05 -8.83
N ILE A 128 20.40 -0.59 -9.11
CA ILE A 128 20.21 -2.03 -9.33
C ILE A 128 21.03 -2.52 -10.53
N SER A 129 21.11 -1.72 -11.59
CA SER A 129 21.80 -2.08 -12.83
C SER A 129 23.32 -1.94 -12.75
N LEU A 130 23.82 -0.93 -12.05
CA LEU A 130 25.24 -0.55 -12.05
C LEU A 130 25.97 -0.93 -10.76
N GLY A 131 25.23 -1.14 -9.65
CA GLY A 131 25.78 -1.51 -8.37
C GLY A 131 26.14 -0.33 -7.46
N SER A 132 26.68 -0.67 -6.29
CA SER A 132 26.95 0.29 -5.21
C SER A 132 28.09 1.29 -5.52
N GLU A 133 28.93 1.00 -6.49
CA GLU A 133 30.01 1.87 -6.92
C GLU A 133 29.53 3.21 -7.52
N PHE A 134 28.27 3.25 -7.95
CA PHE A 134 27.64 4.45 -8.53
C PHE A 134 26.78 5.24 -7.54
N ILE A 135 26.77 4.88 -6.24
CA ILE A 135 25.94 5.55 -5.23
C ILE A 135 26.21 7.06 -5.20
N SER A 136 27.48 7.49 -5.19
CA SER A 136 27.80 8.91 -5.12
C SER A 136 27.26 9.69 -6.30
N GLU A 137 27.41 9.16 -7.53
CA GLU A 137 26.87 9.77 -8.76
C GLU A 137 25.36 9.86 -8.72
N ILE A 138 24.69 8.79 -8.27
CA ILE A 138 23.23 8.74 -8.14
C ILE A 138 22.73 9.76 -7.11
N THR A 139 23.44 9.91 -5.99
CA THR A 139 23.09 10.86 -4.93
C THR A 139 23.26 12.30 -5.43
N GLU A 140 24.38 12.62 -6.08
CA GLU A 140 24.61 13.95 -6.67
C GLU A 140 23.55 14.31 -7.71
N GLU A 141 23.13 13.33 -8.54
CA GLU A 141 22.07 13.52 -9.52
C GLU A 141 20.73 13.83 -8.84
N LEU A 142 20.39 13.10 -7.78
CA LEU A 142 19.17 13.36 -7.01
C LEU A 142 19.21 14.74 -6.35
N ASP A 143 20.31 15.08 -5.64
CA ASP A 143 20.47 16.36 -4.95
C ASP A 143 20.36 17.54 -5.91
N SER A 144 20.81 17.38 -7.17
CA SER A 144 20.70 18.42 -8.19
C SER A 144 19.27 18.71 -8.63
N LYS A 145 18.30 17.85 -8.25
CA LYS A 145 16.88 17.94 -8.62
C LYS A 145 15.99 18.53 -7.51
N TYR A 146 16.52 18.55 -6.28
CA TYR A 146 15.92 19.25 -5.13
C TYR A 146 16.31 20.72 -5.09
#